data_066c77dbd3e403ebcefa3524cf77ccdc
#
_entry.id   066c77dbd3e403ebcefa3524cf77ccdc
#
_cell.length_a   1.000
_cell.length_b   1.000
_cell.length_c   1.000
_cell.angle_alpha   90.00
_cell.angle_beta   90.00
_cell.angle_gamma   90.00
#
_symmetry.space_group_name_H-M   'P 1'
#
loop_
_entity.id
_entity.type
_entity.pdbx_description
1 polymer ?
#
loop_
_entity_poly.entity_id
_entity_poly.type
_entity_poly.pdbx_seq_one_letter_code
_entity_poly.pdbx_strand_id
1 'polypeptide(L)'
;MIMKKDSQDHPEGPYIIAIGASAGGMEAIHLLFDHTPEDDVAYVIIQHLSPDHKSFMAELLEKHSKLEISIAENEMLVESNRVYLMPKGKNMTIRNRTLFLNDITALQPNKSIDIFFDSLALSHKNKSIAIVLSGTGSDGTKGIAAIKRNGGYVIVQDPQSAKFDGMPNSAIDSGNVDAILSPDLIPEEIITYLKRESLENNLTANIDEEKEADLVKILGLIQKHTPLDFSDYKRPTILRRIVLRMARNKIVKLSEYVEFLEANPAEIAVLSKEFLISVTKFFRDPEAFEVVKEKVIPEIIAQKLQIDKIKVWVVGCATGEEAYSLAILIMEQLTELKKNLEVKIFASDIDKSALLFASKGIYPESISNDVSKARLEMFFTKEGDHYKVKDSIRKMLIFADHDIVKQPPYSKIDLISCRNLLIYINPILQKKILASLHFCLNLGGYLFLGPSESLGDLKKSFKEVDKKWRIFKSTEVIRNYRDANYTTPGLENKSNDLNYNSTPQKRTEKGNFGELVNHWLLSVSGYEAAI
;
A
#
# COMPACT_ATOMS: atom_id res chain seq x y z
N MET A 1 -40.76 -3.73 -13.20
CA MET A 1 -39.58 -4.42 -13.72
C MET A 1 -38.41 -4.04 -12.81
N ILE A 2 -38.15 -4.87 -11.79
CA ILE A 2 -37.20 -4.59 -10.70
C ILE A 2 -35.85 -5.08 -11.19
N MET A 3 -34.90 -4.15 -11.37
CA MET A 3 -33.51 -4.49 -11.68
C MET A 3 -32.92 -5.24 -10.48
N LYS A 4 -32.53 -6.50 -10.71
CA LYS A 4 -31.72 -7.27 -9.77
C LYS A 4 -30.37 -6.56 -9.60
N LYS A 5 -30.02 -6.26 -8.34
CA LYS A 5 -28.66 -5.88 -7.92
C LYS A 5 -27.70 -6.99 -8.33
N ASP A 6 -26.65 -6.61 -9.05
CA ASP A 6 -25.50 -7.48 -9.33
C ASP A 6 -24.92 -7.98 -8.01
N SER A 7 -25.10 -9.27 -7.75
CA SER A 7 -24.34 -10.00 -6.74
C SER A 7 -22.87 -9.99 -7.18
N GLN A 8 -21.98 -9.59 -6.29
CA GLN A 8 -20.54 -9.70 -6.48
C GLN A 8 -20.22 -11.16 -6.81
N ASP A 9 -19.83 -11.42 -8.07
CA ASP A 9 -19.33 -12.71 -8.53
C ASP A 9 -18.04 -13.05 -7.81
N HIS A 10 -18.14 -13.79 -6.69
CA HIS A 10 -17.03 -14.59 -6.21
C HIS A 10 -16.92 -15.81 -7.14
N PRO A 11 -15.76 -16.08 -7.75
CA PRO A 11 -15.60 -17.25 -8.58
C PRO A 11 -15.87 -18.51 -7.74
N GLU A 12 -16.93 -19.25 -8.06
CA GLU A 12 -17.19 -20.56 -7.48
C GLU A 12 -16.15 -21.55 -8.02
N GLY A 13 -15.27 -22.08 -7.16
CA GLY A 13 -14.28 -23.08 -7.56
C GLY A 13 -13.03 -23.09 -6.65
N PRO A 14 -12.15 -24.09 -6.83
CA PRO A 14 -10.92 -24.20 -6.07
C PRO A 14 -9.95 -23.05 -6.40
N TYR A 15 -8.98 -22.86 -5.53
CA TYR A 15 -7.79 -22.11 -5.86
C TYR A 15 -7.02 -22.79 -6.98
N ILE A 16 -6.48 -22.00 -7.90
CA ILE A 16 -5.63 -22.51 -8.97
C ILE A 16 -4.22 -21.96 -8.78
N ILE A 17 -3.28 -22.87 -8.62
CA ILE A 17 -1.86 -22.59 -8.44
C ILE A 17 -1.16 -22.82 -9.77
N ALA A 18 -0.70 -21.76 -10.39
CA ALA A 18 0.03 -21.82 -11.65
C ALA A 18 1.55 -21.77 -11.38
N ILE A 19 2.29 -22.75 -11.87
CA ILE A 19 3.72 -22.90 -11.69
C ILE A 19 4.42 -22.65 -13.02
N GLY A 20 5.16 -21.55 -13.11
CA GLY A 20 6.01 -21.20 -14.24
C GLY A 20 7.44 -21.69 -14.01
N ALA A 21 7.98 -22.47 -14.92
CA ALA A 21 9.33 -23.01 -14.83
C ALA A 21 9.99 -23.12 -16.22
N SER A 22 11.34 -23.11 -16.23
CA SER A 22 12.13 -23.31 -17.45
C SER A 22 13.37 -24.16 -17.15
N ALA A 23 14.55 -23.76 -17.58
CA ALA A 23 15.80 -24.46 -17.33
C ALA A 23 16.02 -24.69 -15.81
N GLY A 24 16.35 -25.93 -15.41
CA GLY A 24 16.50 -26.31 -14.00
C GLY A 24 15.21 -26.37 -13.18
N GLY A 25 14.04 -26.06 -13.78
CA GLY A 25 12.77 -26.03 -13.08
C GLY A 25 12.25 -27.41 -12.66
N MET A 26 12.66 -28.48 -13.33
CA MET A 26 12.23 -29.85 -12.99
C MET A 26 12.63 -30.25 -11.56
N GLU A 27 13.87 -29.96 -11.17
CA GLU A 27 14.36 -30.28 -9.82
C GLU A 27 13.57 -29.49 -8.75
N ALA A 28 13.27 -28.21 -9.04
CA ALA A 28 12.47 -27.38 -8.15
C ALA A 28 11.00 -27.86 -8.04
N ILE A 29 10.41 -28.30 -9.17
CA ILE A 29 9.05 -28.87 -9.20
C ILE A 29 8.99 -30.16 -8.37
N HIS A 30 9.98 -31.09 -8.51
CA HIS A 30 10.01 -32.32 -7.73
C HIS A 30 10.09 -32.02 -6.23
N LEU A 31 10.99 -31.12 -5.83
CA LEU A 31 11.16 -30.74 -4.42
C LEU A 31 9.90 -30.09 -3.84
N LEU A 32 9.17 -29.29 -4.63
CA LEU A 32 7.89 -28.74 -4.23
C LEU A 32 6.84 -29.83 -4.02
N PHE A 33 6.69 -30.77 -4.96
CA PHE A 33 5.66 -31.80 -4.89
C PHE A 33 5.97 -32.92 -3.87
N ASP A 34 7.23 -33.17 -3.52
CA ASP A 34 7.61 -34.03 -2.40
C ASP A 34 6.97 -33.61 -1.07
N HIS A 35 6.67 -32.31 -0.92
CA HIS A 35 6.13 -31.70 0.29
C HIS A 35 4.67 -31.23 0.12
N THR A 36 4.06 -31.40 -1.06
CA THR A 36 2.68 -30.97 -1.34
C THR A 36 1.66 -31.99 -0.82
N PRO A 37 0.77 -31.62 0.12
CA PRO A 37 -0.33 -32.47 0.58
C PRO A 37 -1.53 -32.42 -0.39
N GLU A 38 -2.56 -33.22 -0.10
CA GLU A 38 -3.91 -33.02 -0.63
C GLU A 38 -4.53 -31.81 0.08
N ASP A 39 -4.82 -30.74 -0.65
CA ASP A 39 -5.15 -29.42 -0.09
C ASP A 39 -6.32 -28.70 -0.77
N ASP A 40 -7.16 -29.45 -1.49
CA ASP A 40 -8.34 -28.96 -2.24
C ASP A 40 -8.08 -27.84 -3.26
N VAL A 41 -6.83 -27.71 -3.73
CA VAL A 41 -6.43 -26.80 -4.80
C VAL A 41 -6.09 -27.56 -6.07
N ALA A 42 -5.99 -26.84 -7.19
CA ALA A 42 -5.53 -27.39 -8.46
C ALA A 42 -4.18 -26.78 -8.85
N TYR A 43 -3.29 -27.59 -9.37
CA TYR A 43 -1.98 -27.15 -9.83
C TYR A 43 -1.92 -27.18 -11.36
N VAL A 44 -1.38 -26.15 -11.98
CA VAL A 44 -1.16 -26.07 -13.43
C VAL A 44 0.30 -25.71 -13.68
N ILE A 45 1.03 -26.61 -14.32
CA ILE A 45 2.46 -26.45 -14.60
C ILE A 45 2.65 -25.98 -16.04
N ILE A 46 3.28 -24.82 -16.16
CA ILE A 46 3.66 -24.21 -17.44
C ILE A 46 5.17 -24.25 -17.54
N GLN A 47 5.69 -25.19 -18.30
CA GLN A 47 7.13 -25.36 -18.49
C GLN A 47 7.49 -25.28 -19.98
N HIS A 48 8.55 -24.53 -20.27
CA HIS A 48 9.19 -24.54 -21.58
C HIS A 48 9.94 -25.85 -21.78
N LEU A 49 9.36 -26.75 -22.57
CA LEU A 49 10.00 -28.03 -22.93
C LEU A 49 10.71 -27.88 -24.28
N SER A 50 11.97 -28.36 -24.34
CA SER A 50 12.70 -28.42 -25.61
C SER A 50 11.95 -29.32 -26.63
N PRO A 51 11.91 -28.92 -27.92
CA PRO A 51 11.22 -29.69 -28.95
C PRO A 51 11.71 -31.13 -29.11
N ASP A 52 12.94 -31.44 -28.71
CA ASP A 52 13.61 -32.70 -29.07
C ASP A 52 13.52 -33.81 -28.00
N HIS A 53 12.96 -33.57 -26.81
CA HIS A 53 12.84 -34.59 -25.77
C HIS A 53 11.40 -35.04 -25.55
N LYS A 54 11.16 -36.37 -25.52
CA LYS A 54 9.92 -36.93 -25.00
C LYS A 54 9.77 -36.47 -23.55
N SER A 55 8.64 -35.86 -23.23
CA SER A 55 8.35 -35.42 -21.88
C SER A 55 7.98 -36.64 -21.02
N PHE A 56 8.93 -37.11 -20.21
CA PHE A 56 8.66 -38.08 -19.13
C PHE A 56 8.20 -37.36 -17.86
N MET A 57 7.77 -36.10 -17.98
CA MET A 57 7.45 -35.26 -16.82
C MET A 57 6.32 -35.84 -15.98
N ALA A 58 5.26 -36.38 -16.60
CA ALA A 58 4.15 -36.99 -15.88
C ALA A 58 4.65 -38.20 -15.07
N GLU A 59 5.34 -39.15 -15.72
CA GLU A 59 5.87 -40.36 -15.07
C GLU A 59 6.89 -40.07 -13.95
N LEU A 60 7.67 -38.98 -14.11
CA LEU A 60 8.62 -38.56 -13.06
C LEU A 60 7.90 -37.89 -11.91
N LEU A 61 6.92 -37.02 -12.19
CA LEU A 61 6.21 -36.30 -11.16
C LEU A 61 5.27 -37.20 -10.34
N GLU A 62 4.73 -38.28 -10.95
CA GLU A 62 3.95 -39.32 -10.24
C GLU A 62 4.74 -39.96 -9.07
N LYS A 63 6.07 -39.95 -9.11
CA LYS A 63 6.92 -40.45 -8.02
C LYS A 63 7.08 -39.47 -6.86
N HIS A 64 6.81 -38.20 -7.11
CA HIS A 64 7.01 -37.08 -6.18
C HIS A 64 5.70 -36.49 -5.69
N SER A 65 4.56 -36.84 -6.27
CA SER A 65 3.25 -36.27 -5.93
C SER A 65 2.25 -37.34 -5.55
N LYS A 66 1.41 -37.03 -4.55
CA LYS A 66 0.23 -37.83 -4.19
C LYS A 66 -1.01 -37.45 -5.02
N LEU A 67 -0.93 -36.33 -5.74
CA LEU A 67 -2.03 -35.80 -6.54
C LEU A 67 -2.11 -36.51 -7.90
N GLU A 68 -3.30 -36.58 -8.46
CA GLU A 68 -3.51 -37.13 -9.82
C GLU A 68 -2.92 -36.20 -10.87
N ILE A 69 -2.07 -36.74 -11.76
CA ILE A 69 -1.37 -35.97 -12.78
C ILE A 69 -1.99 -36.23 -14.15
N SER A 70 -2.31 -35.15 -14.86
CA SER A 70 -2.93 -35.21 -16.19
C SER A 70 -2.22 -34.26 -17.15
N ILE A 71 -2.07 -34.67 -18.39
CA ILE A 71 -1.68 -33.75 -19.48
C ILE A 71 -2.94 -32.99 -19.90
N ALA A 72 -2.83 -31.65 -19.92
CA ALA A 72 -3.97 -30.81 -20.26
C ALA A 72 -4.47 -31.06 -21.70
N GLU A 73 -5.77 -31.18 -21.86
CA GLU A 73 -6.46 -31.25 -23.13
C GLU A 73 -7.30 -29.99 -23.38
N ASN A 74 -7.63 -29.73 -24.64
CA ASN A 74 -8.47 -28.58 -24.96
C ASN A 74 -9.87 -28.74 -24.37
N GLU A 75 -10.39 -27.67 -23.75
CA GLU A 75 -11.68 -27.64 -23.06
C GLU A 75 -11.75 -28.54 -21.81
N MET A 76 -10.58 -28.89 -21.22
CA MET A 76 -10.51 -29.70 -20.00
C MET A 76 -10.91 -28.88 -18.77
N LEU A 77 -11.82 -29.43 -17.95
CA LEU A 77 -12.23 -28.80 -16.70
C LEU A 77 -11.18 -29.04 -15.62
N VAL A 78 -10.83 -27.98 -14.87
CA VAL A 78 -9.90 -28.06 -13.75
C VAL A 78 -10.64 -28.50 -12.48
N GLU A 79 -10.16 -29.56 -11.85
CA GLU A 79 -10.68 -30.14 -10.61
C GLU A 79 -9.63 -30.03 -9.49
N SER A 80 -10.09 -29.99 -8.22
CA SER A 80 -9.22 -29.99 -7.04
C SER A 80 -8.38 -31.25 -6.94
N ASN A 81 -7.27 -31.16 -6.23
CA ASN A 81 -6.35 -32.29 -5.95
C ASN A 81 -5.75 -32.92 -7.23
N ARG A 82 -5.60 -32.12 -8.28
CA ARG A 82 -5.02 -32.53 -9.55
C ARG A 82 -3.92 -31.61 -10.03
N VAL A 83 -2.98 -32.17 -10.78
CA VAL A 83 -1.89 -31.45 -11.44
C VAL A 83 -2.08 -31.57 -12.96
N TYR A 84 -2.14 -30.41 -13.62
CA TYR A 84 -2.28 -30.29 -15.06
C TYR A 84 -0.96 -29.86 -15.68
N LEU A 85 -0.46 -30.64 -16.63
CA LEU A 85 0.77 -30.35 -17.35
C LEU A 85 0.46 -29.73 -18.71
N MET A 86 1.11 -28.63 -19.05
CA MET A 86 0.98 -28.02 -20.36
C MET A 86 1.58 -28.95 -21.44
N PRO A 87 0.81 -29.31 -22.47
CA PRO A 87 1.31 -30.17 -23.56
C PRO A 87 2.36 -29.42 -24.39
N LYS A 88 3.29 -30.19 -24.96
CA LYS A 88 4.36 -29.69 -25.81
C LYS A 88 3.83 -28.96 -27.06
N GLY A 89 4.46 -27.81 -27.38
CA GLY A 89 4.14 -27.04 -28.58
C GLY A 89 2.82 -26.29 -28.54
N LYS A 90 2.21 -26.17 -27.36
CA LYS A 90 0.97 -25.42 -27.14
C LYS A 90 1.20 -24.27 -26.13
N ASN A 91 0.43 -23.21 -26.34
CA ASN A 91 0.14 -22.24 -25.27
C ASN A 91 -1.15 -22.66 -24.60
N MET A 92 -1.27 -22.40 -23.31
CA MET A 92 -2.44 -22.73 -22.52
C MET A 92 -3.01 -21.46 -21.89
N THR A 93 -4.34 -21.38 -21.84
CA THR A 93 -5.08 -20.32 -21.13
C THR A 93 -6.20 -20.95 -20.32
N ILE A 94 -6.75 -20.20 -19.37
CA ILE A 94 -7.87 -20.66 -18.56
C ILE A 94 -9.01 -19.63 -18.55
N ARG A 95 -10.25 -20.15 -18.63
CA ARG A 95 -11.47 -19.35 -18.47
C ARG A 95 -12.53 -20.19 -17.76
N ASN A 96 -13.13 -19.65 -16.70
CA ASN A 96 -14.19 -20.34 -15.95
C ASN A 96 -13.83 -21.81 -15.61
N ARG A 97 -12.64 -22.03 -15.05
CA ARG A 97 -12.10 -23.36 -14.71
C ARG A 97 -11.85 -24.30 -15.89
N THR A 98 -11.91 -23.83 -17.12
CA THR A 98 -11.68 -24.66 -18.31
C THR A 98 -10.37 -24.24 -18.97
N LEU A 99 -9.52 -25.22 -19.26
CA LEU A 99 -8.24 -25.04 -19.95
C LEU A 99 -8.48 -25.03 -21.48
N PHE A 100 -7.82 -24.09 -22.15
CA PHE A 100 -7.84 -23.97 -23.60
C PHE A 100 -6.42 -24.01 -24.15
N LEU A 101 -6.24 -24.79 -25.22
CA LEU A 101 -4.95 -25.00 -25.87
C LEU A 101 -4.91 -24.32 -27.24
N ASN A 102 -3.85 -23.58 -27.52
CA ASN A 102 -3.59 -22.95 -28.80
C ASN A 102 -2.19 -23.30 -29.28
N ASP A 103 -2.00 -23.41 -30.60
CA ASP A 103 -0.68 -23.62 -31.17
C ASP A 103 0.25 -22.43 -30.93
N ILE A 104 1.51 -22.71 -30.66
CA ILE A 104 2.54 -21.65 -30.53
C ILE A 104 2.79 -21.08 -31.93
N THR A 105 2.50 -19.81 -32.14
CA THR A 105 2.82 -19.12 -33.39
C THR A 105 4.25 -18.59 -33.37
N ALA A 106 4.95 -18.65 -34.50
CA ALA A 106 6.33 -18.16 -34.64
C ALA A 106 6.57 -16.68 -34.28
N LEU A 107 5.48 -15.90 -34.15
CA LEU A 107 5.50 -14.48 -33.79
C LEU A 107 5.58 -14.18 -32.28
N GLN A 108 5.42 -15.18 -31.43
CA GLN A 108 5.49 -15.01 -29.97
C GLN A 108 6.44 -16.04 -29.34
N PRO A 109 7.75 -15.80 -29.36
CA PRO A 109 8.68 -16.72 -28.76
C PRO A 109 8.57 -16.65 -27.22
N ASN A 110 8.42 -17.83 -26.58
CA ASN A 110 8.63 -18.11 -25.15
C ASN A 110 7.93 -17.15 -24.16
N LYS A 111 6.60 -17.02 -24.26
CA LYS A 111 5.77 -16.24 -23.31
C LYS A 111 4.61 -17.06 -22.75
N SER A 112 4.74 -18.37 -22.72
CA SER A 112 3.67 -19.26 -22.29
C SER A 112 3.27 -19.07 -20.84
N ILE A 113 4.23 -18.71 -19.97
CA ILE A 113 4.00 -18.44 -18.54
C ILE A 113 3.22 -17.13 -18.39
N ASP A 114 3.66 -16.05 -19.02
CA ASP A 114 2.96 -14.76 -19.01
C ASP A 114 1.52 -14.91 -19.52
N ILE A 115 1.31 -15.65 -20.65
CA ILE A 115 -0.02 -15.88 -21.26
C ILE A 115 -0.94 -16.61 -20.28
N PHE A 116 -0.45 -17.66 -19.61
CA PHE A 116 -1.28 -18.41 -18.67
C PHE A 116 -1.61 -17.58 -17.44
N PHE A 117 -0.60 -16.91 -16.84
CA PHE A 117 -0.78 -16.08 -15.65
C PHE A 117 -1.76 -14.93 -15.90
N ASP A 118 -1.69 -14.27 -17.07
CA ASP A 118 -2.64 -13.22 -17.45
C ASP A 118 -4.08 -13.76 -17.52
N SER A 119 -4.29 -14.92 -18.16
CA SER A 119 -5.61 -15.54 -18.26
C SER A 119 -6.14 -16.00 -16.89
N LEU A 120 -5.27 -16.53 -16.03
CA LEU A 120 -5.61 -16.96 -14.68
C LEU A 120 -6.01 -15.76 -13.81
N ALA A 121 -5.25 -14.67 -13.87
CA ALA A 121 -5.55 -13.45 -13.15
C ALA A 121 -6.94 -12.90 -13.46
N LEU A 122 -7.32 -12.88 -14.73
CA LEU A 122 -8.63 -12.41 -15.17
C LEU A 122 -9.77 -13.36 -14.77
N SER A 123 -9.51 -14.67 -14.84
CA SER A 123 -10.52 -15.71 -14.60
C SER A 123 -10.77 -15.96 -13.11
N HIS A 124 -9.73 -16.00 -12.27
CA HIS A 124 -9.81 -16.45 -10.87
C HIS A 124 -9.53 -15.35 -9.84
N LYS A 125 -9.07 -14.17 -10.27
CA LYS A 125 -8.86 -12.99 -9.41
C LYS A 125 -8.05 -13.34 -8.14
N ASN A 126 -8.63 -13.12 -6.95
CA ASN A 126 -8.01 -13.44 -5.66
C ASN A 126 -7.79 -14.94 -5.40
N LYS A 127 -8.46 -15.84 -6.12
CA LYS A 127 -8.24 -17.30 -6.06
C LYS A 127 -7.11 -17.78 -6.98
N SER A 128 -6.27 -16.89 -7.49
CA SER A 128 -5.10 -17.22 -8.30
C SER A 128 -3.82 -17.13 -7.47
N ILE A 129 -3.00 -18.17 -7.54
CA ILE A 129 -1.64 -18.20 -6.97
C ILE A 129 -0.66 -18.45 -8.11
N ALA A 130 0.35 -17.60 -8.26
CA ALA A 130 1.42 -17.79 -9.25
C ALA A 130 2.73 -18.13 -8.53
N ILE A 131 3.42 -19.16 -9.03
CA ILE A 131 4.74 -19.56 -8.55
C ILE A 131 5.73 -19.44 -9.71
N VAL A 132 6.83 -18.72 -9.50
CA VAL A 132 7.93 -18.63 -10.47
C VAL A 132 9.13 -19.39 -9.91
N LEU A 133 9.51 -20.47 -10.63
CA LEU A 133 10.64 -21.30 -10.26
C LEU A 133 11.86 -21.04 -11.16
N SER A 134 12.91 -21.83 -10.99
CA SER A 134 14.15 -21.79 -11.76
C SER A 134 13.88 -21.70 -13.28
N GLY A 135 14.59 -20.79 -13.94
CA GLY A 135 14.52 -20.57 -15.36
C GLY A 135 15.41 -19.45 -15.85
N THR A 136 15.71 -19.44 -17.14
CA THR A 136 16.44 -18.35 -17.80
C THR A 136 15.47 -17.32 -18.38
N GLY A 137 15.88 -16.04 -18.37
CA GLY A 137 15.07 -14.96 -18.95
C GLY A 137 14.08 -14.34 -17.97
N SER A 138 12.92 -13.89 -18.48
CA SER A 138 11.94 -13.08 -17.73
C SER A 138 10.46 -13.47 -17.99
N ASP A 139 10.20 -14.66 -18.54
CA ASP A 139 8.82 -15.11 -18.74
C ASP A 139 8.14 -15.34 -17.38
N GLY A 140 6.89 -14.94 -17.28
CA GLY A 140 6.11 -14.90 -16.03
C GLY A 140 6.15 -13.55 -15.32
N THR A 141 7.15 -12.68 -15.56
CA THR A 141 7.27 -11.38 -14.88
C THR A 141 6.09 -10.44 -15.15
N LYS A 142 5.57 -10.41 -16.37
CA LYS A 142 4.37 -9.62 -16.70
C LYS A 142 3.11 -10.25 -16.14
N GLY A 143 3.03 -11.56 -16.22
CA GLY A 143 1.89 -12.33 -15.72
C GLY A 143 1.72 -12.20 -14.21
N ILE A 144 2.77 -12.22 -13.40
CA ILE A 144 2.66 -12.00 -11.95
C ILE A 144 2.14 -10.59 -11.62
N ALA A 145 2.48 -9.57 -12.42
CA ALA A 145 1.92 -8.23 -12.25
C ALA A 145 0.39 -8.21 -12.50
N ALA A 146 -0.12 -9.04 -13.43
CA ALA A 146 -1.55 -9.19 -13.63
C ALA A 146 -2.21 -9.95 -12.45
N ILE A 147 -1.59 -11.01 -11.94
CA ILE A 147 -2.03 -11.72 -10.73
C ILE A 147 -2.17 -10.74 -9.56
N LYS A 148 -1.15 -9.94 -9.29
CA LYS A 148 -1.18 -8.94 -8.20
C LYS A 148 -2.28 -7.90 -8.37
N ARG A 149 -2.44 -7.34 -9.57
CA ARG A 149 -3.49 -6.34 -9.86
C ARG A 149 -4.91 -6.89 -9.64
N ASN A 150 -5.11 -8.21 -9.80
CA ASN A 150 -6.39 -8.87 -9.60
C ASN A 150 -6.55 -9.49 -8.19
N GLY A 151 -5.64 -9.20 -7.26
CA GLY A 151 -5.75 -9.63 -5.86
C GLY A 151 -5.18 -11.01 -5.55
N GLY A 152 -4.52 -11.66 -6.50
CA GLY A 152 -3.89 -12.96 -6.31
C GLY A 152 -2.56 -12.91 -5.55
N TYR A 153 -1.98 -14.07 -5.29
CA TYR A 153 -0.76 -14.26 -4.50
C TYR A 153 0.41 -14.73 -5.37
N VAL A 154 1.61 -14.21 -5.11
CA VAL A 154 2.79 -14.51 -5.93
C VAL A 154 3.93 -15.01 -5.05
N ILE A 155 4.43 -16.20 -5.35
CA ILE A 155 5.58 -16.83 -4.71
C ILE A 155 6.70 -16.99 -5.74
N VAL A 156 7.93 -16.70 -5.33
CA VAL A 156 9.10 -16.86 -6.20
C VAL A 156 10.11 -17.76 -5.49
N GLN A 157 10.73 -18.64 -6.23
CA GLN A 157 11.85 -19.45 -5.73
C GLN A 157 12.99 -18.53 -5.32
N ASP A 158 13.57 -18.78 -4.14
CA ASP A 158 14.80 -18.11 -3.71
C ASP A 158 15.90 -18.30 -4.76
N PRO A 159 16.43 -17.21 -5.35
CA PRO A 159 17.51 -17.28 -6.33
C PRO A 159 18.72 -18.11 -5.91
N GLN A 160 19.02 -18.15 -4.59
CA GLN A 160 20.13 -18.95 -4.06
C GLN A 160 19.88 -20.46 -4.16
N SER A 161 18.61 -20.88 -4.18
CA SER A 161 18.20 -22.28 -4.35
C SER A 161 17.96 -22.67 -5.81
N ALA A 162 17.93 -21.68 -6.72
CA ALA A 162 17.60 -21.89 -8.12
C ALA A 162 18.85 -22.29 -8.92
N LYS A 163 18.73 -23.32 -9.76
CA LYS A 163 19.80 -23.71 -10.69
C LYS A 163 20.07 -22.64 -11.76
N PHE A 164 19.01 -21.95 -12.17
CA PHE A 164 19.05 -20.77 -13.04
C PHE A 164 18.15 -19.70 -12.41
N ASP A 165 18.76 -18.62 -12.00
CA ASP A 165 18.11 -17.57 -11.19
C ASP A 165 17.51 -16.42 -12.02
N GLY A 166 17.62 -16.46 -13.36
CA GLY A 166 17.16 -15.39 -14.24
C GLY A 166 15.67 -15.06 -14.11
N MET A 167 14.78 -16.07 -14.14
CA MET A 167 13.34 -15.86 -13.95
C MET A 167 13.01 -15.44 -12.52
N PRO A 168 13.53 -16.08 -11.46
CA PRO A 168 13.34 -15.61 -10.09
C PRO A 168 13.77 -14.15 -9.87
N ASN A 169 14.98 -13.78 -10.30
CA ASN A 169 15.45 -12.40 -10.16
C ASN A 169 14.57 -11.41 -10.92
N SER A 170 14.21 -11.69 -12.17
CA SER A 170 13.31 -10.84 -12.96
C SER A 170 11.94 -10.64 -12.29
N ALA A 171 11.41 -11.70 -11.67
CA ALA A 171 10.15 -11.62 -10.93
C ALA A 171 10.30 -10.76 -9.68
N ILE A 172 11.38 -10.94 -8.89
CA ILE A 172 11.67 -10.16 -7.68
C ILE A 172 11.86 -8.68 -8.03
N ASP A 173 12.65 -8.38 -9.06
CA ASP A 173 12.92 -7.01 -9.52
C ASP A 173 11.65 -6.27 -9.97
N SER A 174 10.62 -7.00 -10.38
CA SER A 174 9.31 -6.41 -10.74
C SER A 174 8.55 -5.80 -9.56
N GLY A 175 8.92 -6.13 -8.32
CA GLY A 175 8.25 -5.67 -7.10
C GLY A 175 6.84 -6.26 -6.88
N ASN A 176 6.46 -7.30 -7.64
CA ASN A 176 5.13 -7.93 -7.58
C ASN A 176 5.14 -9.30 -6.86
N VAL A 177 6.03 -9.50 -5.90
CA VAL A 177 6.24 -10.76 -5.19
C VAL A 177 5.79 -10.64 -3.74
N ASP A 178 5.07 -11.66 -3.23
CA ASP A 178 4.62 -11.73 -1.85
C ASP A 178 5.56 -12.54 -0.95
N ALA A 179 6.14 -13.64 -1.49
CA ALA A 179 7.05 -14.50 -0.76
C ALA A 179 8.21 -14.98 -1.66
N ILE A 180 9.40 -15.09 -1.07
CA ILE A 180 10.60 -15.63 -1.71
C ILE A 180 11.04 -16.81 -0.84
N LEU A 181 10.98 -18.03 -1.39
CA LEU A 181 11.15 -19.27 -0.63
C LEU A 181 11.88 -20.34 -1.43
N SER A 182 12.57 -21.26 -0.74
CA SER A 182 13.01 -22.50 -1.37
C SER A 182 11.83 -23.40 -1.72
N PRO A 183 11.91 -24.23 -2.78
CA PRO A 183 10.77 -25.01 -3.27
C PRO A 183 10.09 -25.91 -2.25
N ASP A 184 10.84 -26.46 -1.30
CA ASP A 184 10.35 -27.31 -0.21
C ASP A 184 9.49 -26.58 0.83
N LEU A 185 9.66 -25.25 0.96
CA LEU A 185 8.87 -24.41 1.87
C LEU A 185 7.61 -23.82 1.23
N ILE A 186 7.50 -23.85 -0.09
CA ILE A 186 6.36 -23.29 -0.83
C ILE A 186 5.02 -23.94 -0.44
N PRO A 187 4.90 -25.28 -0.29
CA PRO A 187 3.63 -25.91 0.09
C PRO A 187 3.12 -25.45 1.47
N GLU A 188 4.00 -25.27 2.46
CA GLU A 188 3.60 -24.77 3.79
C GLU A 188 3.09 -23.30 3.69
N GLU A 189 3.69 -22.48 2.85
CA GLU A 189 3.24 -21.10 2.61
C GLU A 189 1.88 -21.07 1.93
N ILE A 190 1.63 -21.93 0.93
CA ILE A 190 0.32 -22.06 0.29
C ILE A 190 -0.76 -22.38 1.31
N ILE A 191 -0.55 -23.41 2.15
CA ILE A 191 -1.49 -23.81 3.21
C ILE A 191 -1.75 -22.64 4.17
N THR A 192 -0.71 -21.92 4.54
CA THR A 192 -0.79 -20.75 5.43
C THR A 192 -1.62 -19.64 4.78
N TYR A 193 -1.40 -19.38 3.49
CA TYR A 193 -2.17 -18.40 2.73
C TYR A 193 -3.65 -18.77 2.63
N LEU A 194 -3.97 -20.03 2.31
CA LEU A 194 -5.35 -20.52 2.20
C LEU A 194 -6.10 -20.47 3.54
N LYS A 195 -5.45 -20.87 4.63
CA LYS A 195 -6.00 -20.77 5.99
C LYS A 195 -6.26 -19.31 6.38
N ARG A 196 -5.33 -18.42 6.05
CA ARG A 196 -5.47 -16.98 6.29
C ARG A 196 -6.70 -16.42 5.60
N GLU A 197 -6.91 -16.72 4.31
CA GLU A 197 -8.04 -16.21 3.56
C GLU A 197 -9.38 -16.78 4.06
N SER A 198 -9.40 -18.06 4.43
CA SER A 198 -10.56 -18.68 5.09
C SER A 198 -10.89 -17.99 6.43
N LEU A 199 -9.88 -17.70 7.26
CA LEU A 199 -10.05 -16.99 8.52
C LEU A 199 -10.49 -15.53 8.27
N GLU A 200 -9.91 -14.85 7.28
CA GLU A 200 -10.29 -13.49 6.90
C GLU A 200 -11.76 -13.43 6.47
N ASN A 201 -12.19 -14.34 5.62
CA ASN A 201 -13.58 -14.42 5.18
C ASN A 201 -14.53 -14.72 6.35
N ASN A 202 -14.18 -15.64 7.23
CA ASN A 202 -15.00 -15.98 8.41
C ASN A 202 -15.07 -14.85 9.44
N LEU A 203 -14.01 -14.10 9.64
CA LEU A 203 -13.97 -12.99 10.60
C LEU A 203 -14.58 -11.70 10.03
N THR A 204 -14.47 -11.47 8.71
CA THR A 204 -15.01 -10.25 8.07
C THR A 204 -16.48 -10.38 7.67
N ALA A 205 -16.95 -11.59 7.30
CA ALA A 205 -18.33 -11.80 6.85
C ALA A 205 -19.36 -11.77 7.99
N ASN A 206 -18.99 -12.20 9.20
CA ASN A 206 -19.87 -12.27 10.36
C ASN A 206 -19.15 -11.78 11.63
N ILE A 207 -19.13 -10.46 11.83
CA ILE A 207 -18.70 -9.88 13.11
C ILE A 207 -19.90 -9.98 14.06
N ASP A 208 -19.92 -11.00 14.91
CA ASP A 208 -20.84 -11.13 16.03
C ASP A 208 -20.38 -10.26 17.21
N GLU A 209 -21.22 -10.14 18.25
CA GLU A 209 -20.94 -9.32 19.43
C GLU A 209 -19.67 -9.79 20.17
N GLU A 210 -19.38 -11.09 20.17
CA GLU A 210 -18.22 -11.67 20.82
C GLU A 210 -16.92 -11.26 20.12
N LYS A 211 -16.88 -11.37 18.80
CA LYS A 211 -15.72 -10.95 18.00
C LYS A 211 -15.48 -9.44 18.07
N GLU A 212 -16.55 -8.62 18.09
CA GLU A 212 -16.39 -7.18 18.28
C GLU A 212 -15.83 -6.85 19.66
N ALA A 213 -16.25 -7.56 20.72
CA ALA A 213 -15.71 -7.40 22.06
C ALA A 213 -14.21 -7.75 22.13
N ASP A 214 -13.79 -8.84 21.49
CA ASP A 214 -12.38 -9.23 21.43
C ASP A 214 -11.55 -8.24 20.60
N LEU A 215 -12.10 -7.73 19.50
CA LEU A 215 -11.45 -6.68 18.70
C LEU A 215 -11.23 -5.40 19.53
N VAL A 216 -12.23 -4.98 20.31
CA VAL A 216 -12.12 -3.83 21.22
C VAL A 216 -11.03 -4.06 22.27
N LYS A 217 -10.92 -5.28 22.84
CA LYS A 217 -9.84 -5.63 23.77
C LYS A 217 -8.47 -5.51 23.11
N ILE A 218 -8.28 -6.05 21.89
CA ILE A 218 -7.02 -5.94 21.12
C ILE A 218 -6.63 -4.48 20.92
N LEU A 219 -7.58 -3.65 20.46
CA LEU A 219 -7.32 -2.21 20.28
C LEU A 219 -6.98 -1.50 21.60
N GLY A 220 -7.65 -1.87 22.69
CA GLY A 220 -7.34 -1.38 24.03
C GLY A 220 -5.94 -1.78 24.51
N LEU A 221 -5.51 -3.02 24.23
CA LEU A 221 -4.15 -3.47 24.53
C LEU A 221 -3.11 -2.67 23.74
N ILE A 222 -3.35 -2.39 22.45
CA ILE A 222 -2.45 -1.58 21.64
C ILE A 222 -2.38 -0.15 22.20
N GLN A 223 -3.51 0.49 22.49
CA GLN A 223 -3.56 1.83 23.04
C GLN A 223 -2.88 1.95 24.41
N LYS A 224 -2.94 0.89 25.23
CA LYS A 224 -2.25 0.83 26.55
C LYS A 224 -0.73 0.72 26.42
N HIS A 225 -0.21 0.03 25.40
CA HIS A 225 1.21 -0.25 25.25
C HIS A 225 1.91 0.62 24.21
N THR A 226 1.16 1.36 23.39
CA THR A 226 1.70 2.24 22.34
C THR A 226 0.98 3.59 22.36
N PRO A 227 1.57 4.68 21.86
CA PRO A 227 0.88 5.96 21.71
C PRO A 227 -0.16 5.99 20.60
N LEU A 228 -0.34 4.88 19.87
CA LEU A 228 -1.18 4.76 18.69
C LEU A 228 -2.62 4.39 19.08
N ASP A 229 -3.58 4.97 18.37
CA ASP A 229 -5.00 4.69 18.52
C ASP A 229 -5.59 4.34 17.14
N PHE A 230 -6.10 3.13 17.02
CA PHE A 230 -6.70 2.61 15.79
C PHE A 230 -8.22 2.42 15.90
N SER A 231 -8.85 2.98 16.95
CA SER A 231 -10.29 2.84 17.19
C SER A 231 -11.14 3.35 16.04
N ASP A 232 -10.65 4.37 15.34
CA ASP A 232 -11.30 5.01 14.20
C ASP A 232 -10.90 4.41 12.83
N TYR A 233 -10.12 3.34 12.81
CA TYR A 233 -9.81 2.62 11.58
C TYR A 233 -10.97 1.70 11.18
N LYS A 234 -11.14 1.48 9.88
CA LYS A 234 -12.16 0.56 9.37
C LYS A 234 -11.90 -0.87 9.87
N ARG A 235 -12.92 -1.49 10.46
CA ARG A 235 -12.84 -2.85 11.02
C ARG A 235 -12.24 -3.88 10.05
N PRO A 236 -12.64 -3.95 8.77
CA PRO A 236 -12.04 -4.90 7.82
C PRO A 236 -10.52 -4.74 7.66
N THR A 237 -10.02 -3.48 7.67
CA THR A 237 -8.58 -3.21 7.55
C THR A 237 -7.81 -3.77 8.74
N ILE A 238 -8.32 -3.55 9.95
CA ILE A 238 -7.71 -4.03 11.20
C ILE A 238 -7.75 -5.56 11.25
N LEU A 239 -8.91 -6.15 10.99
CA LEU A 239 -9.10 -7.60 11.03
C LEU A 239 -8.14 -8.33 10.08
N ARG A 240 -7.93 -7.83 8.87
CA ARG A 240 -6.95 -8.40 7.93
C ARG A 240 -5.55 -8.50 8.52
N ARG A 241 -5.12 -7.48 9.25
CA ARG A 241 -3.79 -7.47 9.89
C ARG A 241 -3.73 -8.38 11.10
N ILE A 242 -4.81 -8.43 11.89
CA ILE A 242 -4.94 -9.37 13.01
C ILE A 242 -4.85 -10.82 12.48
N VAL A 243 -5.64 -11.17 11.47
CA VAL A 243 -5.64 -12.50 10.85
C VAL A 243 -4.24 -12.88 10.35
N LEU A 244 -3.53 -11.97 9.73
CA LEU A 244 -2.14 -12.19 9.30
C LEU A 244 -1.24 -12.58 10.47
N ARG A 245 -1.37 -11.88 11.62
CA ARG A 245 -0.59 -12.17 12.82
C ARG A 245 -1.01 -13.48 13.49
N MET A 246 -2.32 -13.72 13.58
CA MET A 246 -2.88 -14.98 14.09
C MET A 246 -2.34 -16.18 13.30
N ALA A 247 -2.36 -16.10 11.96
CA ALA A 247 -1.84 -17.18 11.10
C ALA A 247 -0.34 -17.44 11.34
N ARG A 248 0.47 -16.37 11.43
CA ARG A 248 1.91 -16.50 11.74
C ARG A 248 2.18 -17.12 13.11
N ASN A 249 1.31 -16.87 14.08
CA ASN A 249 1.40 -17.45 15.43
C ASN A 249 0.63 -18.77 15.56
N LYS A 250 0.08 -19.32 14.47
CA LYS A 250 -0.70 -20.58 14.43
C LYS A 250 -1.93 -20.56 15.34
N ILE A 251 -2.54 -19.38 15.54
CA ILE A 251 -3.75 -19.17 16.35
C ILE A 251 -4.96 -19.02 15.41
N VAL A 252 -6.06 -19.72 15.74
CA VAL A 252 -7.26 -19.75 14.89
C VAL A 252 -8.39 -18.88 15.45
N LYS A 253 -8.52 -18.78 16.78
CA LYS A 253 -9.60 -18.02 17.43
C LYS A 253 -9.12 -16.64 17.88
N LEU A 254 -9.98 -15.63 17.72
CA LEU A 254 -9.66 -14.26 18.11
C LEU A 254 -9.48 -14.13 19.63
N SER A 255 -10.29 -14.84 20.42
CA SER A 255 -10.17 -14.88 21.89
C SER A 255 -8.83 -15.46 22.37
N GLU A 256 -8.34 -16.52 21.72
CA GLU A 256 -7.02 -17.10 22.01
C GLU A 256 -5.89 -16.10 21.65
N TYR A 257 -6.09 -15.28 20.60
CA TYR A 257 -5.13 -14.26 20.23
C TYR A 257 -5.12 -13.09 21.23
N VAL A 258 -6.26 -12.73 21.83
CA VAL A 258 -6.32 -11.76 22.94
C VAL A 258 -5.46 -12.24 24.13
N GLU A 259 -5.64 -13.49 24.57
CA GLU A 259 -4.85 -14.09 25.66
C GLU A 259 -3.35 -14.13 25.32
N PHE A 260 -3.03 -14.47 24.05
CA PHE A 260 -1.65 -14.48 23.57
C PHE A 260 -1.02 -13.07 23.61
N LEU A 261 -1.75 -12.03 23.23
CA LEU A 261 -1.29 -10.64 23.28
C LEU A 261 -1.07 -10.17 24.73
N GLU A 262 -1.95 -10.54 25.65
CA GLU A 262 -1.80 -10.21 27.08
C GLU A 262 -0.55 -10.83 27.67
N ALA A 263 -0.21 -12.07 27.27
CA ALA A 263 0.99 -12.77 27.70
C ALA A 263 2.28 -12.29 26.99
N ASN A 264 2.17 -11.66 25.80
CA ASN A 264 3.30 -11.32 24.94
C ASN A 264 3.29 -9.84 24.49
N PRO A 265 3.73 -8.89 25.33
CA PRO A 265 3.76 -7.46 24.97
C PRO A 265 4.59 -7.13 23.71
N ALA A 266 5.59 -7.97 23.39
CA ALA A 266 6.38 -7.82 22.16
C ALA A 266 5.53 -7.99 20.90
N GLU A 267 4.55 -8.90 20.91
CA GLU A 267 3.63 -9.10 19.80
C GLU A 267 2.69 -7.90 19.61
N ILE A 268 2.28 -7.23 20.69
CA ILE A 268 1.48 -6.00 20.60
C ILE A 268 2.24 -4.92 19.80
N ALA A 269 3.53 -4.77 20.04
CA ALA A 269 4.37 -3.82 19.31
C ALA A 269 4.50 -4.20 17.82
N VAL A 270 4.58 -5.49 17.50
CA VAL A 270 4.60 -5.97 16.11
C VAL A 270 3.25 -5.74 15.43
N LEU A 271 2.14 -6.11 16.09
CA LEU A 271 0.78 -5.92 15.57
C LEU A 271 0.48 -4.44 15.32
N SER A 272 0.86 -3.55 16.23
CA SER A 272 0.65 -2.11 16.06
C SER A 272 1.38 -1.55 14.83
N LYS A 273 2.57 -2.07 14.50
CA LYS A 273 3.30 -1.72 13.28
C LYS A 273 2.64 -2.27 12.02
N GLU A 274 2.06 -3.48 12.08
CA GLU A 274 1.32 -4.05 10.94
C GLU A 274 0.08 -3.21 10.56
N PHE A 275 -0.49 -2.46 11.51
CA PHE A 275 -1.60 -1.54 11.22
C PHE A 275 -1.16 -0.27 10.49
N LEU A 276 0.12 0.10 10.58
CA LEU A 276 0.71 1.20 9.84
C LEU A 276 1.08 0.73 8.43
N ILE A 277 0.18 0.99 7.48
CA ILE A 277 0.34 0.52 6.10
C ILE A 277 1.24 1.50 5.34
N SER A 278 2.53 1.20 5.26
CA SER A 278 3.54 2.09 4.66
C SER A 278 3.88 1.74 3.20
N VAL A 279 2.92 1.23 2.42
CA VAL A 279 3.14 0.88 1.00
C VAL A 279 3.05 2.12 0.13
N THR A 280 4.19 2.57 -0.39
CA THR A 280 4.29 3.72 -1.30
C THR A 280 5.37 3.48 -2.35
N LYS A 281 5.42 4.34 -3.38
CA LYS A 281 6.45 4.34 -4.41
C LYS A 281 6.60 5.73 -5.03
N PHE A 282 7.73 5.99 -5.69
CA PHE A 282 7.93 7.24 -6.41
C PHE A 282 6.88 7.40 -7.52
N PHE A 283 6.35 8.62 -7.66
CA PHE A 283 5.37 8.99 -8.69
C PHE A 283 4.18 8.01 -8.78
N ARG A 284 3.68 7.51 -7.63
CA ARG A 284 2.52 6.61 -7.58
C ARG A 284 1.34 7.23 -8.32
N ASP A 285 0.80 6.51 -9.33
CA ASP A 285 -0.17 7.03 -10.32
C ASP A 285 0.46 8.15 -11.19
N PRO A 286 1.40 7.82 -12.10
CA PRO A 286 2.23 8.81 -12.80
C PRO A 286 1.44 9.92 -13.50
N GLU A 287 0.30 9.58 -14.11
CA GLU A 287 -0.59 10.55 -14.76
C GLU A 287 -1.11 11.62 -13.78
N ALA A 288 -1.33 11.26 -12.51
CA ALA A 288 -1.76 12.20 -11.49
C ALA A 288 -0.68 13.24 -11.20
N PHE A 289 0.58 12.80 -11.14
CA PHE A 289 1.72 13.69 -10.95
C PHE A 289 1.97 14.59 -12.16
N GLU A 290 1.69 14.13 -13.39
CA GLU A 290 1.75 15.00 -14.57
C GLU A 290 0.68 16.11 -14.51
N VAL A 291 -0.54 15.81 -14.08
CA VAL A 291 -1.57 16.86 -13.85
C VAL A 291 -1.10 17.86 -12.78
N VAL A 292 -0.48 17.41 -11.69
CA VAL A 292 0.07 18.29 -10.65
C VAL A 292 1.18 19.17 -11.25
N LYS A 293 2.09 18.58 -12.04
CA LYS A 293 3.18 19.29 -12.70
C LYS A 293 2.67 20.37 -13.67
N GLU A 294 1.69 20.03 -14.51
CA GLU A 294 1.24 20.91 -15.59
C GLU A 294 0.24 21.98 -15.13
N LYS A 295 -0.65 21.66 -14.19
CA LYS A 295 -1.77 22.54 -13.83
C LYS A 295 -1.64 23.16 -12.43
N VAL A 296 -1.07 22.45 -11.45
CA VAL A 296 -1.07 22.89 -10.05
C VAL A 296 0.18 23.71 -9.73
N ILE A 297 1.35 23.14 -9.95
CA ILE A 297 2.63 23.78 -9.56
C ILE A 297 2.86 25.10 -10.28
N PRO A 298 2.64 25.22 -11.62
CA PRO A 298 2.81 26.49 -12.31
C PRO A 298 1.89 27.59 -11.79
N GLU A 299 0.64 27.26 -11.45
CA GLU A 299 -0.31 28.22 -10.92
C GLU A 299 0.09 28.69 -9.50
N ILE A 300 0.59 27.79 -8.65
CA ILE A 300 1.15 28.14 -7.33
C ILE A 300 2.34 29.08 -7.52
N ILE A 301 3.28 28.75 -8.41
CA ILE A 301 4.47 29.56 -8.66
C ILE A 301 4.09 30.96 -9.19
N ALA A 302 3.09 31.05 -10.08
CA ALA A 302 2.62 32.31 -10.65
C ALA A 302 2.02 33.27 -9.60
N GLN A 303 1.43 32.75 -8.54
CA GLN A 303 0.83 33.53 -7.45
C GLN A 303 1.85 34.03 -6.41
N LYS A 304 3.13 33.59 -6.49
CA LYS A 304 4.16 33.94 -5.51
C LYS A 304 5.02 35.11 -5.95
N LEU A 305 5.26 36.03 -5.03
CA LEU A 305 6.32 37.04 -5.14
C LEU A 305 7.67 36.41 -4.80
N GLN A 306 8.77 37.08 -5.17
CA GLN A 306 10.13 36.54 -4.98
C GLN A 306 10.51 36.31 -3.50
N ILE A 307 9.86 37.01 -2.57
CA ILE A 307 10.04 36.89 -1.12
C ILE A 307 9.16 35.79 -0.48
N ASP A 308 8.19 35.26 -1.23
CA ASP A 308 7.26 34.27 -0.73
C ASP A 308 7.88 32.87 -0.75
N LYS A 309 7.32 32.00 0.11
CA LYS A 309 7.70 30.59 0.16
C LYS A 309 6.57 29.74 -0.38
N ILE A 310 6.92 28.69 -1.10
CA ILE A 310 5.98 27.63 -1.45
C ILE A 310 5.96 26.66 -0.27
N LYS A 311 4.77 26.43 0.32
CA LYS A 311 4.56 25.49 1.40
C LYS A 311 3.70 24.33 0.94
N VAL A 312 4.23 23.13 1.07
CA VAL A 312 3.55 21.88 0.76
C VAL A 312 3.45 21.03 2.02
N TRP A 313 2.36 20.32 2.18
CA TRP A 313 2.21 19.34 3.24
C TRP A 313 1.83 17.98 2.65
N VAL A 314 2.65 16.96 2.92
CA VAL A 314 2.39 15.56 2.56
C VAL A 314 2.01 14.83 3.84
N VAL A 315 0.77 14.38 3.90
CA VAL A 315 0.16 13.73 5.06
C VAL A 315 0.20 12.21 4.88
N GLY A 316 0.72 11.48 5.87
CA GLY A 316 0.92 10.04 5.76
C GLY A 316 2.00 9.72 4.72
N CYS A 317 3.17 10.36 4.85
CA CYS A 317 4.23 10.30 3.85
C CYS A 317 4.97 8.94 3.79
N ALA A 318 4.72 8.04 4.74
CA ALA A 318 5.37 6.75 4.85
C ALA A 318 6.91 6.86 4.69
N THR A 319 7.50 6.10 3.78
CA THR A 319 8.95 6.09 3.48
C THR A 319 9.42 7.27 2.61
N GLY A 320 8.53 8.23 2.30
CA GLY A 320 8.89 9.55 1.80
C GLY A 320 8.87 9.73 0.29
N GLU A 321 8.60 8.69 -0.51
CA GLU A 321 8.67 8.70 -1.98
C GLU A 321 7.73 9.75 -2.59
N GLU A 322 6.52 9.93 -2.03
CA GLU A 322 5.57 10.94 -2.48
C GLU A 322 6.08 12.37 -2.23
N ALA A 323 6.66 12.60 -1.04
CA ALA A 323 7.20 13.90 -0.68
C ALA A 323 8.39 14.29 -1.57
N TYR A 324 9.28 13.34 -1.86
CA TYR A 324 10.38 13.53 -2.80
C TYR A 324 9.90 13.71 -4.24
N SER A 325 8.86 12.99 -4.66
CA SER A 325 8.26 13.15 -5.98
C SER A 325 7.74 14.56 -6.20
N LEU A 326 7.02 15.13 -5.22
CA LEU A 326 6.55 16.52 -5.27
C LEU A 326 7.72 17.51 -5.26
N ALA A 327 8.76 17.28 -4.46
CA ALA A 327 9.95 18.11 -4.42
C ALA A 327 10.65 18.16 -5.79
N ILE A 328 10.78 17.02 -6.45
CA ILE A 328 11.36 16.90 -7.80
C ILE A 328 10.54 17.72 -8.81
N LEU A 329 9.21 17.55 -8.83
CA LEU A 329 8.34 18.28 -9.77
C LEU A 329 8.40 19.79 -9.55
N ILE A 330 8.40 20.24 -8.29
CA ILE A 330 8.51 21.67 -7.97
C ILE A 330 9.86 22.22 -8.43
N MET A 331 10.95 21.49 -8.21
CA MET A 331 12.29 21.90 -8.67
C MET A 331 12.38 21.94 -10.19
N GLU A 332 11.80 20.96 -10.92
CA GLU A 332 11.70 20.96 -12.37
C GLU A 332 10.99 22.23 -12.87
N GLN A 333 9.82 22.55 -12.29
CA GLN A 333 9.03 23.72 -12.71
C GLN A 333 9.70 25.06 -12.35
N LEU A 334 10.34 25.17 -11.19
CA LEU A 334 11.11 26.37 -10.83
C LEU A 334 12.27 26.61 -11.80
N THR A 335 12.94 25.54 -12.21
CA THR A 335 14.05 25.61 -13.19
C THR A 335 13.54 26.02 -14.57
N GLU A 336 12.46 25.41 -15.03
CA GLU A 336 11.83 25.71 -16.33
C GLU A 336 11.35 27.16 -16.41
N LEU A 337 10.69 27.64 -15.34
CA LEU A 337 10.16 29.01 -15.25
C LEU A 337 11.21 30.04 -14.83
N LYS A 338 12.48 29.62 -14.61
CA LYS A 338 13.59 30.47 -14.13
C LYS A 338 13.23 31.28 -12.89
N LYS A 339 12.48 30.66 -11.96
CA LYS A 339 12.10 31.26 -10.68
C LYS A 339 12.97 30.70 -9.56
N ASN A 340 13.33 31.58 -8.61
CA ASN A 340 14.07 31.20 -7.42
C ASN A 340 13.20 31.50 -6.19
N LEU A 341 12.39 30.51 -5.78
CA LEU A 341 11.51 30.57 -4.62
C LEU A 341 11.96 29.57 -3.57
N GLU A 342 11.89 29.96 -2.30
CA GLU A 342 12.12 29.01 -1.20
C GLU A 342 10.96 28.03 -1.13
N VAL A 343 11.25 26.72 -1.04
CA VAL A 343 10.27 25.64 -0.93
C VAL A 343 10.43 24.93 0.40
N LYS A 344 9.33 24.73 1.10
CA LYS A 344 9.24 23.94 2.32
C LYS A 344 8.15 22.89 2.19
N ILE A 345 8.56 21.63 2.27
CA ILE A 345 7.66 20.47 2.21
C ILE A 345 7.65 19.82 3.58
N PHE A 346 6.54 19.94 4.27
CA PHE A 346 6.30 19.21 5.52
C PHE A 346 5.82 17.80 5.14
N ALA A 347 6.59 16.79 5.48
CA ALA A 347 6.27 15.39 5.25
C ALA A 347 6.03 14.73 6.61
N SER A 348 4.79 14.38 6.89
CA SER A 348 4.41 13.90 8.22
C SER A 348 3.83 12.50 8.18
N ASP A 349 4.16 11.73 9.21
CA ASP A 349 3.62 10.40 9.45
C ASP A 349 3.60 10.11 10.95
N ILE A 350 2.85 9.09 11.38
CA ILE A 350 2.87 8.55 12.75
C ILE A 350 3.87 7.39 12.92
N ASP A 351 4.36 6.83 11.80
CA ASP A 351 5.39 5.80 11.79
C ASP A 351 6.79 6.41 11.84
N LYS A 352 7.37 6.42 13.05
CA LYS A 352 8.74 6.93 13.27
C LYS A 352 9.81 6.16 12.49
N SER A 353 9.60 4.87 12.27
CA SER A 353 10.55 4.04 11.51
C SER A 353 10.53 4.40 10.02
N ALA A 354 9.36 4.61 9.46
CA ALA A 354 9.20 5.10 8.09
C ALA A 354 9.80 6.51 7.92
N LEU A 355 9.54 7.43 8.86
CA LEU A 355 10.13 8.77 8.85
C LEU A 355 11.67 8.74 8.93
N LEU A 356 12.22 7.86 9.77
CA LEU A 356 13.68 7.69 9.86
C LEU A 356 14.27 7.19 8.53
N PHE A 357 13.60 6.25 7.87
CA PHE A 357 13.98 5.78 6.54
C PHE A 357 13.90 6.94 5.52
N ALA A 358 12.76 7.60 5.43
CA ALA A 358 12.53 8.74 4.56
C ALA A 358 13.58 9.85 4.75
N SER A 359 13.91 10.12 6.01
CA SER A 359 14.87 11.17 6.35
C SER A 359 16.29 10.87 5.88
N LYS A 360 16.70 9.62 5.73
CA LYS A 360 17.99 9.24 5.15
C LYS A 360 18.03 9.54 3.65
N GLY A 361 16.91 9.42 2.96
CA GLY A 361 16.80 9.64 1.52
C GLY A 361 17.61 8.63 0.69
N ILE A 362 17.77 7.40 1.18
CA ILE A 362 18.51 6.31 0.53
C ILE A 362 17.52 5.23 0.14
N TYR A 363 17.46 4.91 -1.13
CA TYR A 363 16.49 3.98 -1.71
C TYR A 363 17.19 2.89 -2.50
N PRO A 364 16.63 1.67 -2.59
CA PRO A 364 17.20 0.56 -3.34
C PRO A 364 17.20 0.85 -4.85
N GLU A 365 17.99 0.09 -5.61
CA GLU A 365 18.11 0.25 -7.07
C GLU A 365 16.76 0.10 -7.79
N SER A 366 15.80 -0.62 -7.21
CA SER A 366 14.47 -0.85 -7.77
C SER A 366 13.66 0.43 -8.04
N ILE A 367 14.01 1.59 -7.41
CA ILE A 367 13.36 2.87 -7.74
C ILE A 367 13.54 3.29 -9.20
N SER A 368 14.54 2.73 -9.90
CA SER A 368 14.74 2.93 -11.34
C SER A 368 13.55 2.47 -12.20
N ASN A 369 12.66 1.65 -11.66
CA ASN A 369 11.42 1.27 -12.32
C ASN A 369 10.32 2.36 -12.23
N ASP A 370 10.40 3.23 -11.23
CA ASP A 370 9.40 4.28 -10.94
C ASP A 370 9.91 5.68 -11.32
N VAL A 371 11.22 5.90 -11.31
CA VAL A 371 11.88 7.19 -11.57
C VAL A 371 12.60 7.13 -12.91
N SER A 372 12.31 8.09 -13.81
CA SER A 372 12.96 8.15 -15.12
C SER A 372 14.48 8.34 -14.99
N LYS A 373 15.24 7.81 -15.96
CA LYS A 373 16.70 7.92 -15.98
C LYS A 373 17.19 9.36 -15.85
N ALA A 374 16.54 10.30 -16.52
CA ALA A 374 16.87 11.73 -16.46
C ALA A 374 16.71 12.29 -15.03
N ARG A 375 15.62 11.91 -14.31
CA ARG A 375 15.39 12.31 -12.92
C ARG A 375 16.40 11.66 -11.97
N LEU A 376 16.75 10.39 -12.18
CA LEU A 376 17.78 9.71 -11.40
C LEU A 376 19.13 10.42 -11.52
N GLU A 377 19.57 10.75 -12.72
CA GLU A 377 20.83 11.48 -12.96
C GLU A 377 20.81 12.90 -12.36
N MET A 378 19.66 13.58 -12.45
CA MET A 378 19.52 14.97 -12.00
C MET A 378 19.39 15.09 -10.48
N PHE A 379 18.60 14.25 -9.82
CA PHE A 379 18.18 14.43 -8.45
C PHE A 379 18.71 13.38 -7.46
N PHE A 380 19.37 12.34 -7.95
CA PHE A 380 19.95 11.29 -7.11
C PHE A 380 21.45 11.11 -7.40
N THR A 381 22.14 10.52 -6.44
CA THR A 381 23.50 10.03 -6.58
C THR A 381 23.45 8.50 -6.44
N LYS A 382 23.99 7.76 -7.41
CA LYS A 382 24.08 6.30 -7.30
C LYS A 382 25.27 5.93 -6.42
N GLU A 383 25.01 5.19 -5.33
CA GLU A 383 26.00 4.68 -4.38
C GLU A 383 25.87 3.14 -4.31
N GLY A 384 26.66 2.41 -5.12
CA GLY A 384 26.56 0.95 -5.23
C GLY A 384 25.21 0.52 -5.80
N ASP A 385 24.45 -0.28 -5.05
CA ASP A 385 23.10 -0.79 -5.34
C ASP A 385 21.96 0.12 -4.84
N HIS A 386 22.29 1.35 -4.40
CA HIS A 386 21.34 2.30 -3.86
C HIS A 386 21.40 3.64 -4.58
N TYR A 387 20.28 4.37 -4.50
CA TYR A 387 20.16 5.77 -4.91
C TYR A 387 19.94 6.66 -3.71
N LYS A 388 20.76 7.71 -3.58
CA LYS A 388 20.65 8.72 -2.52
C LYS A 388 20.14 10.02 -3.09
N VAL A 389 19.11 10.58 -2.49
CA VAL A 389 18.56 11.88 -2.88
C VAL A 389 19.59 12.98 -2.65
N LYS A 390 19.82 13.83 -3.67
CA LYS A 390 20.75 14.96 -3.57
C LYS A 390 20.30 16.02 -2.57
N ASP A 391 21.24 16.70 -1.95
CA ASP A 391 21.00 17.74 -0.95
C ASP A 391 20.12 18.89 -1.44
N SER A 392 20.15 19.21 -2.73
CA SER A 392 19.29 20.24 -3.35
C SER A 392 17.81 19.94 -3.15
N ILE A 393 17.42 18.68 -3.24
CA ILE A 393 16.04 18.23 -2.98
C ILE A 393 15.84 18.00 -1.48
N ARG A 394 16.78 17.31 -0.82
CA ARG A 394 16.66 16.92 0.59
C ARG A 394 16.40 18.10 1.53
N LYS A 395 17.02 19.27 1.28
CA LYS A 395 16.87 20.50 2.07
C LYS A 395 15.48 21.13 1.97
N MET A 396 14.68 20.78 0.99
CA MET A 396 13.30 21.26 0.86
C MET A 396 12.34 20.56 1.82
N LEU A 397 12.69 19.36 2.33
CA LEU A 397 11.81 18.50 3.09
C LEU A 397 12.11 18.57 4.61
N ILE A 398 11.02 18.57 5.36
CA ILE A 398 11.01 18.48 6.83
C ILE A 398 10.15 17.27 7.18
N PHE A 399 10.80 16.20 7.62
CA PHE A 399 10.11 15.00 8.09
C PHE A 399 9.75 15.18 9.57
N ALA A 400 8.49 14.95 9.91
CA ALA A 400 7.98 15.20 11.25
C ALA A 400 7.04 14.07 11.72
N ASP A 401 7.25 13.61 12.95
CA ASP A 401 6.29 12.79 13.69
C ASP A 401 5.07 13.65 14.01
N HIS A 402 3.96 13.42 13.30
CA HIS A 402 2.77 14.24 13.42
C HIS A 402 1.51 13.41 13.20
N ASP A 403 0.70 13.35 14.25
CA ASP A 403 -0.63 12.75 14.23
C ASP A 403 -1.67 13.82 13.84
N ILE A 404 -2.18 13.75 12.62
CA ILE A 404 -3.18 14.71 12.11
C ILE A 404 -4.48 14.73 12.92
N VAL A 405 -4.74 13.68 13.70
CA VAL A 405 -5.95 13.58 14.53
C VAL A 405 -5.77 14.27 15.86
N LYS A 406 -4.57 14.17 16.47
CA LYS A 406 -4.29 14.62 17.83
C LYS A 406 -3.58 15.95 17.89
N GLN A 407 -2.82 16.31 16.87
CA GLN A 407 -1.96 17.49 16.88
C GLN A 407 -2.51 18.62 16.00
N PRO A 408 -2.22 19.88 16.33
CA PRO A 408 -2.63 21.02 15.52
C PRO A 408 -2.04 20.92 14.11
N PRO A 409 -2.83 21.19 13.07
CA PRO A 409 -2.35 21.13 11.72
C PRO A 409 -1.42 22.31 11.36
N TYR A 410 -0.59 22.16 10.35
CA TYR A 410 0.21 23.25 9.79
C TYR A 410 -0.70 24.33 9.21
N SER A 411 -0.19 25.51 8.93
CA SER A 411 -1.00 26.62 8.42
C SER A 411 -0.41 27.28 7.19
N LYS A 412 -1.28 27.92 6.41
CA LYS A 412 -0.91 28.67 5.19
C LYS A 412 -0.19 27.78 4.17
N ILE A 413 -0.81 26.64 3.86
CA ILE A 413 -0.31 25.65 2.91
C ILE A 413 -0.84 25.95 1.50
N ASP A 414 0.01 25.85 0.51
CA ASP A 414 -0.33 26.05 -0.91
C ASP A 414 -0.79 24.77 -1.61
N LEU A 415 -0.20 23.62 -1.20
CA LEU A 415 -0.56 22.30 -1.69
C LEU A 415 -0.53 21.30 -0.53
N ILE A 416 -1.64 20.62 -0.32
CA ILE A 416 -1.71 19.45 0.57
C ILE A 416 -1.87 18.21 -0.29
N SER A 417 -1.00 17.22 -0.06
CA SER A 417 -1.16 15.85 -0.56
C SER A 417 -1.56 14.94 0.59
N CYS A 418 -2.75 14.34 0.50
CA CYS A 418 -3.26 13.35 1.46
C CYS A 418 -3.84 12.19 0.66
N ARG A 419 -2.96 11.28 0.22
CA ARG A 419 -3.32 10.22 -0.71
C ARG A 419 -3.20 8.84 -0.09
N ASN A 420 -4.20 8.02 -0.37
CA ASN A 420 -4.25 6.62 0.07
C ASN A 420 -4.15 6.43 1.60
N LEU A 421 -4.59 7.44 2.37
CA LEU A 421 -4.66 7.44 3.83
C LEU A 421 -6.10 7.29 4.32
N LEU A 422 -7.01 8.11 3.76
CA LEU A 422 -8.39 8.18 4.21
C LEU A 422 -9.18 6.88 3.94
N ILE A 423 -8.72 6.06 2.98
CA ILE A 423 -9.33 4.77 2.66
C ILE A 423 -9.36 3.80 3.86
N TYR A 424 -8.46 3.94 4.82
CA TYR A 424 -8.34 3.10 6.02
C TYR A 424 -9.15 3.61 7.21
N ILE A 425 -9.64 4.83 7.15
CA ILE A 425 -10.25 5.56 8.26
C ILE A 425 -11.78 5.55 8.15
N ASN A 426 -12.48 5.56 9.29
CA ASN A 426 -13.93 5.62 9.31
C ASN A 426 -14.48 6.98 8.80
N PRO A 427 -15.72 7.05 8.32
CA PRO A 427 -16.28 8.28 7.75
C PRO A 427 -16.35 9.47 8.71
N ILE A 428 -16.48 9.23 10.00
CA ILE A 428 -16.58 10.30 11.02
C ILE A 428 -15.22 11.00 11.14
N LEU A 429 -14.15 10.22 11.29
CA LEU A 429 -12.80 10.76 11.37
C LEU A 429 -12.31 11.33 10.03
N GLN A 430 -12.71 10.73 8.90
CA GLN A 430 -12.43 11.32 7.57
C GLN A 430 -12.94 12.76 7.46
N LYS A 431 -14.18 13.03 7.92
CA LYS A 431 -14.74 14.38 7.92
C LYS A 431 -13.92 15.36 8.76
N LYS A 432 -13.47 14.94 9.95
CA LYS A 432 -12.62 15.77 10.84
C LYS A 432 -11.28 16.08 10.17
N ILE A 433 -10.61 15.06 9.60
CA ILE A 433 -9.32 15.24 8.92
C ILE A 433 -9.48 16.19 7.72
N LEU A 434 -10.48 15.98 6.86
CA LEU A 434 -10.72 16.83 5.70
C LEU A 434 -11.02 18.28 6.09
N ALA A 435 -11.78 18.51 7.16
CA ALA A 435 -12.03 19.86 7.69
C ALA A 435 -10.73 20.51 8.19
N SER A 436 -9.86 19.75 8.86
CA SER A 436 -8.54 20.20 9.31
C SER A 436 -7.63 20.56 8.13
N LEU A 437 -7.60 19.72 7.08
CA LEU A 437 -6.83 19.98 5.86
C LEU A 437 -7.34 21.25 5.14
N HIS A 438 -8.65 21.42 5.04
CA HIS A 438 -9.21 22.63 4.44
C HIS A 438 -8.85 23.90 5.21
N PHE A 439 -8.89 23.84 6.55
CA PHE A 439 -8.48 24.95 7.41
C PHE A 439 -7.01 25.37 7.18
N CYS A 440 -6.14 24.44 6.84
CA CYS A 440 -4.71 24.68 6.60
C CYS A 440 -4.42 25.38 5.29
N LEU A 441 -5.30 25.23 4.29
CA LEU A 441 -5.07 25.73 2.95
C LEU A 441 -5.19 27.25 2.85
N ASN A 442 -4.33 27.83 2.03
CA ASN A 442 -4.52 29.18 1.53
C ASN A 442 -5.75 29.25 0.63
N LEU A 443 -6.35 30.42 0.49
CA LEU A 443 -7.34 30.66 -0.56
C LEU A 443 -6.68 30.38 -1.91
N GLY A 444 -7.31 29.56 -2.74
CA GLY A 444 -6.72 29.12 -4.00
C GLY A 444 -5.66 28.04 -3.86
N GLY A 445 -5.40 27.54 -2.64
CA GLY A 445 -4.52 26.39 -2.40
C GLY A 445 -5.14 25.08 -2.87
N TYR A 446 -4.34 24.05 -2.99
CA TYR A 446 -4.71 22.79 -3.62
C TYR A 446 -4.74 21.64 -2.64
N LEU A 447 -5.73 20.76 -2.81
CA LEU A 447 -5.82 19.47 -2.11
C LEU A 447 -5.75 18.34 -3.14
N PHE A 448 -4.77 17.45 -2.98
CA PHE A 448 -4.53 16.29 -3.82
C PHE A 448 -4.81 15.04 -3.02
N LEU A 449 -5.88 14.31 -3.39
CA LEU A 449 -6.32 13.08 -2.76
C LEU A 449 -5.97 11.85 -3.61
N GLY A 450 -6.05 10.66 -3.04
CA GLY A 450 -5.95 9.42 -3.78
C GLY A 450 -7.20 9.16 -4.64
N PRO A 451 -7.11 8.36 -5.71
CA PRO A 451 -8.19 8.17 -6.70
C PRO A 451 -9.48 7.58 -6.09
N SER A 452 -9.37 6.83 -4.98
CA SER A 452 -10.51 6.22 -4.28
C SER A 452 -11.04 7.07 -3.12
N GLU A 453 -10.52 8.28 -2.94
CA GLU A 453 -10.89 9.19 -1.85
C GLU A 453 -11.82 10.30 -2.33
N SER A 454 -12.53 10.94 -1.43
CA SER A 454 -13.48 11.98 -1.79
C SER A 454 -13.56 13.07 -0.72
N LEU A 455 -13.98 14.28 -1.12
CA LEU A 455 -14.18 15.43 -0.22
C LEU A 455 -15.42 15.31 0.67
N GLY A 456 -16.32 14.37 0.39
CA GLY A 456 -17.59 14.29 1.12
C GLY A 456 -18.37 15.61 1.09
N ASP A 457 -18.76 16.10 2.26
CA ASP A 457 -19.56 17.31 2.43
C ASP A 457 -18.81 18.61 2.05
N LEU A 458 -17.48 18.59 2.04
CA LEU A 458 -16.66 19.76 1.70
C LEU A 458 -16.57 20.07 0.19
N LYS A 459 -17.23 19.28 -0.64
CA LYS A 459 -17.23 19.48 -2.10
C LYS A 459 -17.63 20.90 -2.55
N LYS A 460 -18.47 21.57 -1.77
CA LYS A 460 -18.95 22.94 -2.08
C LYS A 460 -17.86 24.01 -1.93
N SER A 461 -16.89 23.78 -1.05
CA SER A 461 -15.79 24.70 -0.75
C SER A 461 -14.56 24.52 -1.67
N PHE A 462 -14.69 23.63 -2.64
CA PHE A 462 -13.61 23.32 -3.57
C PHE A 462 -14.07 23.33 -5.02
N LYS A 463 -13.23 23.86 -5.90
CA LYS A 463 -13.37 23.69 -7.34
C LYS A 463 -12.57 22.46 -7.79
N GLU A 464 -13.19 21.57 -8.54
CA GLU A 464 -12.54 20.41 -9.10
C GLU A 464 -11.58 20.82 -10.24
N VAL A 465 -10.31 20.47 -10.13
CA VAL A 465 -9.27 20.69 -11.14
C VAL A 465 -9.13 19.46 -12.03
N ASP A 466 -9.13 18.28 -11.42
CA ASP A 466 -9.15 17.00 -12.13
C ASP A 466 -10.00 15.97 -11.36
N LYS A 467 -11.02 15.44 -12.04
CA LYS A 467 -11.97 14.49 -11.46
C LYS A 467 -11.39 13.09 -11.29
N LYS A 468 -10.62 12.64 -12.29
CA LYS A 468 -10.00 11.31 -12.28
C LYS A 468 -9.00 11.21 -11.14
N TRP A 469 -8.16 12.21 -10.99
CA TRP A 469 -7.03 12.22 -10.06
C TRP A 469 -7.30 12.95 -8.75
N ARG A 470 -8.56 13.34 -8.50
CA ARG A 470 -9.01 13.92 -7.23
C ARG A 470 -8.18 15.13 -6.78
N ILE A 471 -7.94 16.05 -7.70
CA ILE A 471 -7.24 17.30 -7.46
C ILE A 471 -8.27 18.43 -7.35
N PHE A 472 -8.20 19.18 -6.26
CA PHE A 472 -9.18 20.20 -5.91
C PHE A 472 -8.49 21.50 -5.54
N LYS A 473 -9.11 22.65 -5.89
CA LYS A 473 -8.66 24.00 -5.53
C LYS A 473 -9.62 24.60 -4.53
N SER A 474 -9.12 25.09 -3.39
CA SER A 474 -9.92 25.74 -2.37
C SER A 474 -10.50 27.06 -2.88
N THR A 475 -11.81 27.26 -2.72
CA THR A 475 -12.54 28.49 -3.10
C THR A 475 -12.92 29.33 -1.89
N GLU A 476 -12.75 28.80 -0.68
CA GLU A 476 -13.12 29.43 0.59
C GLU A 476 -12.02 29.21 1.63
N VAL A 477 -11.95 30.08 2.63
CA VAL A 477 -11.11 29.92 3.80
C VAL A 477 -11.98 29.75 5.04
N ILE A 478 -11.80 28.66 5.78
CA ILE A 478 -12.45 28.50 7.09
C ILE A 478 -11.71 29.38 8.10
N ARG A 479 -12.38 30.39 8.65
CA ARG A 479 -11.80 31.32 9.63
C ARG A 479 -11.91 30.85 11.09
N ASN A 480 -12.81 29.94 11.41
CA ASN A 480 -13.10 29.48 12.76
C ASN A 480 -12.76 28.00 12.95
N TYR A 481 -11.64 27.72 13.56
CA TYR A 481 -11.21 26.37 13.96
C TYR A 481 -12.19 25.70 14.96
N ARG A 482 -13.00 26.50 15.68
CA ARG A 482 -14.02 26.00 16.64
C ARG A 482 -15.18 25.25 15.96
N ASP A 483 -15.42 25.49 14.70
CA ASP A 483 -16.47 24.78 13.94
C ASP A 483 -16.03 23.39 13.45
N ALA A 484 -14.75 23.08 13.54
CA ALA A 484 -14.17 21.78 13.24
C ALA A 484 -13.97 20.94 14.52
N ASN A 485 -15.01 20.76 15.34
CA ASN A 485 -15.14 19.85 16.50
C ASN A 485 -13.84 19.14 16.98
N TYR A 486 -12.81 19.90 17.34
CA TYR A 486 -11.68 19.38 18.09
C TYR A 486 -11.97 19.58 19.59
N THR A 487 -12.60 18.60 20.22
CA THR A 487 -12.52 18.46 21.67
C THR A 487 -11.14 17.91 21.99
N THR A 488 -10.25 18.75 22.50
CA THR A 488 -9.01 18.33 23.14
C THR A 488 -9.40 17.40 24.30
N PRO A 489 -8.94 16.13 24.35
CA PRO A 489 -9.14 15.31 25.54
C PRO A 489 -8.35 15.94 26.70
N GLY A 490 -9.03 16.49 27.68
CA GLY A 490 -8.39 17.06 28.88
C GLY A 490 -8.93 18.40 29.39
N LEU A 491 -9.83 19.07 28.65
CA LEU A 491 -10.53 20.25 29.14
C LEU A 491 -12.04 19.93 29.21
N GLU A 492 -12.42 19.12 30.20
CA GLU A 492 -13.82 19.01 30.59
C GLU A 492 -14.31 20.38 31.08
N ASN A 493 -15.35 20.86 30.41
CA ASN A 493 -16.10 22.05 30.73
C ASN A 493 -16.52 22.10 32.21
N LYS A 494 -15.90 22.98 32.97
CA LYS A 494 -16.57 23.68 34.05
C LYS A 494 -17.09 25.01 33.51
N SER A 495 -18.16 24.97 32.75
CA SER A 495 -19.00 26.14 32.49
C SER A 495 -20.31 25.94 33.22
N ASN A 496 -20.29 26.18 34.52
CA ASN A 496 -21.49 26.55 35.24
C ASN A 496 -21.68 28.06 35.13
N ASP A 497 -22.84 28.41 34.66
CA ASP A 497 -23.60 29.64 34.91
C ASP A 497 -22.86 30.85 35.47
N LEU A 498 -22.59 31.81 34.61
CA LEU A 498 -22.61 33.21 35.01
C LEU A 498 -23.31 34.05 33.94
N ASN A 499 -24.58 34.32 34.18
CA ASN A 499 -25.27 35.48 33.65
C ASN A 499 -24.49 36.73 33.94
N TYR A 500 -24.03 37.43 32.90
CA TYR A 500 -23.55 38.81 33.07
C TYR A 500 -24.27 39.73 32.10
N ASN A 501 -25.29 40.39 32.64
CA ASN A 501 -25.73 41.70 32.20
C ASN A 501 -24.71 42.71 32.71
N SER A 502 -23.97 43.40 31.86
CA SER A 502 -23.49 44.76 32.16
C SER A 502 -22.86 45.42 30.94
N THR A 503 -23.24 46.63 30.78
CA THR A 503 -22.82 47.80 30.02
C THR A 503 -21.33 47.97 29.68
N PRO A 504 -21.01 48.74 28.61
CA PRO A 504 -19.65 48.79 28.02
C PRO A 504 -18.75 49.72 28.82
N GLN A 505 -17.60 49.22 29.24
CA GLN A 505 -16.45 50.06 29.66
C GLN A 505 -15.22 49.85 28.79
N LYS A 506 -14.50 50.97 28.62
CA LYS A 506 -13.42 51.30 27.72
C LYS A 506 -12.22 50.33 27.74
N ARG A 507 -11.65 50.17 26.54
CA ARG A 507 -10.32 49.62 26.24
C ARG A 507 -9.24 50.14 27.16
N THR A 508 -8.39 49.23 27.66
CA THR A 508 -6.93 49.40 27.72
C THR A 508 -6.26 48.03 27.87
N GLU A 509 -5.10 47.94 27.23
CA GLU A 509 -4.05 46.93 27.32
C GLU A 509 -4.13 45.74 26.35
N LYS A 510 -3.31 45.87 25.30
CA LYS A 510 -2.85 44.83 24.40
C LYS A 510 -1.92 43.88 25.21
N GLY A 511 -2.45 42.76 25.67
CA GLY A 511 -1.61 41.63 26.07
C GLY A 511 -0.93 41.05 24.81
N ASN A 512 0.39 41.07 24.83
CA ASN A 512 1.22 40.65 23.72
C ASN A 512 1.10 39.11 23.57
N PHE A 513 0.40 38.66 22.51
CA PHE A 513 0.21 37.23 22.21
C PHE A 513 1.55 36.49 22.15
N GLY A 514 2.64 37.18 21.81
CA GLY A 514 4.00 36.65 21.83
C GLY A 514 4.52 36.26 23.23
N GLU A 515 4.10 36.94 24.28
CA GLU A 515 4.50 36.60 25.66
C GLU A 515 3.76 35.36 26.18
N LEU A 516 2.50 35.18 25.80
CA LEU A 516 1.72 33.97 26.12
C LEU A 516 2.29 32.70 25.43
N VAL A 517 2.72 32.83 24.18
CA VAL A 517 3.37 31.75 23.43
C VAL A 517 4.75 31.43 23.99
N ASN A 518 5.54 32.45 24.39
CA ASN A 518 6.84 32.24 25.03
C ASN A 518 6.71 31.57 26.40
N HIS A 519 5.72 31.97 27.21
CA HIS A 519 5.48 31.35 28.51
C HIS A 519 5.06 29.89 28.39
N TRP A 520 4.28 29.56 27.35
CA TRP A 520 3.86 28.17 27.04
C TRP A 520 5.04 27.33 26.54
N LEU A 521 5.86 27.86 25.64
CA LEU A 521 7.06 27.20 25.16
C LEU A 521 8.07 26.89 26.25
N LEU A 522 8.27 27.82 27.21
CA LEU A 522 9.15 27.63 28.37
C LEU A 522 8.60 26.57 29.34
N SER A 523 7.28 26.49 29.52
CA SER A 523 6.66 25.49 30.39
C SER A 523 6.71 24.05 29.82
N VAL A 524 6.80 23.89 28.50
CA VAL A 524 6.83 22.59 27.83
C VAL A 524 8.25 22.10 27.57
N SER A 525 9.23 22.99 27.42
CA SER A 525 10.60 22.63 27.04
C SER A 525 11.55 22.34 28.20
N GLY A 526 11.22 22.74 29.44
CA GLY A 526 12.07 22.48 30.63
C GLY A 526 13.46 23.10 30.59
N TYR A 527 13.73 24.05 29.69
CA TYR A 527 14.98 24.78 29.60
C TYR A 527 14.79 26.20 30.11
N GLU A 528 15.44 26.55 31.24
CA GLU A 528 15.67 27.94 31.64
C GLU A 528 16.68 28.57 30.66
N ALA A 529 16.20 29.42 29.77
CA ALA A 529 17.08 30.29 29.00
C ALA A 529 17.46 31.49 29.87
N ALA A 530 18.67 31.52 30.35
CA ALA A 530 19.26 32.75 30.83
C ALA A 530 19.48 33.72 29.65
N ILE A 531 19.08 34.98 29.83
CA ILE A 531 19.29 36.11 28.91
C ILE A 531 20.76 36.38 28.73
#